data_9e9efd9aacb0af595b53a8f88af68ca8
#
_entry.id   9e9efd9aacb0af595b53a8f88af68ca8
#
_cell.length_a   1.000
_cell.length_b   1.000
_cell.length_c   1.000
_cell.angle_alpha   90.00
_cell.angle_beta   90.00
_cell.angle_gamma   90.00
#
_symmetry.space_group_name_H-M   'P 1'
#
loop_
_entity.id
_entity.type
_entity.pdbx_description
1 polymer ?
#
loop_
_entity_poly.entity_id
_entity_poly.type
_entity_poly.pdbx_seq_one_letter_code
_entity_poly.pdbx_strand_id
1 'polypeptide(L)'
;MQHKTGKGHNDFSDREAEYLEPSSRFRWQKPTVVLTNREVYSAANDFVKMMKCFPEVKTVGDQTGGGAGLPFTSTLPNGWTVRFSACPSYDRNGNQIEFGIAPDYSVGQTDEDFARGRDTLIEFARKLLAEWK
;
A
#
# COMPACT_ATOMS: atom_id res chain seq x y z
N MET A 1 -2.53 -0.18 13.44
CA MET A 1 -3.86 -0.78 13.16
C MET A 1 -4.76 -0.61 14.38
N GLN A 2 -6.07 -0.71 14.21
CA GLN A 2 -7.05 -0.82 15.33
C GLN A 2 -7.81 -2.13 15.20
N HIS A 3 -8.16 -2.73 16.33
CA HIS A 3 -8.91 -3.98 16.38
C HIS A 3 -10.32 -3.75 16.93
N LYS A 4 -11.27 -4.54 16.45
CA LYS A 4 -12.64 -4.51 16.94
C LYS A 4 -12.69 -5.02 18.39
N THR A 5 -13.26 -4.26 19.31
CA THR A 5 -13.30 -4.58 20.75
C THR A 5 -14.72 -4.86 21.26
N GLY A 6 -15.75 -4.51 20.52
CA GLY A 6 -17.15 -4.65 20.93
C GLY A 6 -18.11 -4.85 19.78
N LYS A 7 -19.41 -4.80 20.08
CA LYS A 7 -20.52 -4.99 19.11
C LYS A 7 -20.96 -3.69 18.44
N GLY A 8 -20.66 -2.55 19.03
CA GLY A 8 -21.01 -1.24 18.49
C GLY A 8 -20.20 -0.90 17.23
N HIS A 9 -20.73 -0.06 16.35
CA HIS A 9 -20.09 0.29 15.08
C HIS A 9 -18.69 0.88 15.27
N ASN A 10 -18.49 1.68 16.29
CA ASN A 10 -17.24 2.40 16.57
C ASN A 10 -16.40 1.80 17.72
N ASP A 11 -16.71 0.56 18.14
CA ASP A 11 -15.96 -0.10 19.22
C ASP A 11 -14.63 -0.64 18.71
N PHE A 12 -13.62 0.21 18.67
CA PHE A 12 -12.26 -0.16 18.28
C PHE A 12 -11.27 0.10 19.42
N SER A 13 -10.17 -0.64 19.43
CA SER A 13 -9.02 -0.40 20.29
C SER A 13 -8.38 0.96 20.00
N ASP A 14 -7.49 1.39 20.86
CA ASP A 14 -6.53 2.45 20.54
C ASP A 14 -5.69 2.04 19.31
N ARG A 15 -5.08 3.04 18.67
CA ARG A 15 -4.18 2.81 17.55
C ARG A 15 -2.88 2.20 18.05
N GLU A 16 -2.55 1.03 17.53
CA GLU A 16 -1.27 0.38 17.79
C GLU A 16 -0.28 0.67 16.67
N ALA A 17 0.94 1.07 17.06
CA ALA A 17 2.02 1.26 16.12
C ALA A 17 2.64 -0.10 15.74
N GLU A 18 2.88 -0.27 14.46
CA GLU A 18 3.60 -1.42 13.91
C GLU A 18 5.04 -0.99 13.62
N TYR A 19 6.00 -1.78 14.08
CA TYR A 19 7.42 -1.52 13.87
C TYR A 19 8.05 -2.67 13.09
N LEU A 20 8.89 -2.32 12.12
CA LEU A 20 9.78 -3.27 11.45
C LEU A 20 11.13 -3.25 12.15
N GLU A 21 11.47 -4.34 12.80
CA GLU A 21 12.79 -4.51 13.39
C GLU A 21 13.84 -4.69 12.28
N PRO A 22 14.96 -3.94 12.34
CA PRO A 22 15.99 -4.08 11.34
C PRO A 22 16.65 -5.46 11.38
N SER A 23 16.87 -6.06 10.21
CA SER A 23 17.61 -7.32 10.13
C SER A 23 19.04 -7.16 10.67
N SER A 24 19.48 -8.11 11.49
CA SER A 24 20.87 -8.19 11.96
C SER A 24 21.84 -8.65 10.87
N ARG A 25 21.37 -9.27 9.80
CA ARG A 25 22.18 -9.88 8.75
C ARG A 25 22.40 -8.97 7.55
N PHE A 26 21.39 -8.19 7.20
CA PHE A 26 21.40 -7.40 5.97
C PHE A 26 20.54 -6.14 6.12
N ARG A 27 21.07 -5.02 5.63
CA ARG A 27 20.34 -3.75 5.53
C ARG A 27 20.50 -3.19 4.12
N TRP A 28 19.36 -2.96 3.48
CA TRP A 28 19.33 -2.28 2.20
C TRP A 28 19.26 -0.77 2.45
N GLN A 29 20.23 -0.03 1.93
CA GLN A 29 20.36 1.43 2.13
C GLN A 29 20.53 2.16 0.80
N LYS A 30 20.03 1.59 -0.28
CA LYS A 30 20.14 2.19 -1.62
C LYS A 30 18.81 2.79 -2.04
N PRO A 31 18.83 3.83 -2.90
CA PRO A 31 17.64 4.33 -3.56
C PRO A 31 16.79 3.19 -4.12
N THR A 32 15.50 3.22 -3.81
CA THR A 32 14.57 2.16 -4.19
C THR A 32 13.30 2.77 -4.74
N VAL A 33 12.83 2.26 -5.86
CA VAL A 33 11.52 2.63 -6.43
C VAL A 33 10.58 1.45 -6.32
N VAL A 34 9.39 1.70 -5.78
CA VAL A 34 8.28 0.75 -5.74
C VAL A 34 7.24 1.19 -6.77
N LEU A 35 6.96 0.32 -7.73
CA LEU A 35 5.91 0.57 -8.72
C LEU A 35 4.54 0.19 -8.14
N THR A 36 3.55 1.05 -8.35
CA THR A 36 2.20 0.89 -7.79
C THR A 36 1.13 1.06 -8.86
N ASN A 37 0.04 0.32 -8.69
CA ASN A 37 -1.18 0.46 -9.47
C ASN A 37 -2.39 0.03 -8.63
N ARG A 38 -3.60 0.07 -9.22
CA ARG A 38 -4.86 -0.32 -8.56
C ARG A 38 -4.94 -1.79 -8.14
N GLU A 39 -4.08 -2.66 -8.67
CA GLU A 39 -4.03 -4.09 -8.31
C GLU A 39 -3.18 -4.34 -7.06
N VAL A 40 -2.43 -3.34 -6.60
CA VAL A 40 -1.70 -3.39 -5.32
C VAL A 40 -2.73 -3.29 -4.18
N TYR A 41 -3.14 -4.44 -3.64
CA TYR A 41 -4.28 -4.56 -2.75
C TYR A 41 -3.95 -5.38 -1.50
N SER A 42 -4.65 -5.12 -0.37
CA SER A 42 -4.53 -5.87 0.89
C SER A 42 -3.09 -5.88 1.41
N ALA A 43 -2.47 -7.03 1.63
CA ALA A 43 -1.09 -7.15 2.12
C ALA A 43 -0.06 -6.40 1.26
N ALA A 44 -0.28 -6.33 -0.06
CA ALA A 44 0.57 -5.52 -0.94
C ALA A 44 0.41 -4.02 -0.67
N ASN A 45 -0.79 -3.55 -0.30
CA ASN A 45 -1.02 -2.17 0.12
C ASN A 45 -0.32 -1.87 1.45
N ASP A 46 -0.35 -2.81 2.42
CA ASP A 46 0.42 -2.69 3.67
C ASP A 46 1.93 -2.64 3.41
N PHE A 47 2.43 -3.44 2.46
CA PHE A 47 3.83 -3.35 2.04
C PHE A 47 4.18 -1.95 1.53
N VAL A 48 3.35 -1.34 0.68
CA VAL A 48 3.57 0.04 0.21
C VAL A 48 3.55 1.03 1.36
N LYS A 49 2.59 0.89 2.31
CA LYS A 49 2.55 1.69 3.54
C LYS A 49 3.89 1.66 4.28
N MET A 50 4.43 0.46 4.48
CA MET A 50 5.69 0.27 5.21
C MET A 50 6.89 0.83 4.42
N MET A 51 6.95 0.58 3.12
CA MET A 51 8.03 1.08 2.27
C MET A 51 8.08 2.62 2.24
N LYS A 52 6.94 3.31 2.27
CA LYS A 52 6.88 4.78 2.34
C LYS A 52 7.39 5.36 3.68
N CYS A 53 7.69 4.53 4.66
CA CYS A 53 8.36 4.99 5.90
C CYS A 53 9.87 5.23 5.73
N PHE A 54 10.48 4.72 4.65
CA PHE A 54 11.91 4.85 4.41
C PHE A 54 12.19 6.03 3.48
N PRO A 55 13.14 6.94 3.84
CA PRO A 55 13.45 8.11 3.01
C PRO A 55 14.07 7.74 1.66
N GLU A 56 14.75 6.58 1.59
CA GLU A 56 15.37 6.05 0.37
C GLU A 56 14.37 5.37 -0.57
N VAL A 57 13.08 5.37 -0.24
CA VAL A 57 12.03 4.77 -1.07
C VAL A 57 11.15 5.83 -1.69
N LYS A 58 10.88 5.69 -2.98
CA LYS A 58 9.85 6.45 -3.72
C LYS A 58 8.87 5.48 -4.38
N THR A 59 7.63 5.89 -4.43
CA THR A 59 6.56 5.14 -5.12
C THR A 59 6.20 5.83 -6.42
N VAL A 60 6.06 5.05 -7.51
CA VAL A 60 5.81 5.54 -8.86
C VAL A 60 4.66 4.74 -9.47
N GLY A 61 3.74 5.41 -10.13
CA GLY A 61 2.63 4.78 -10.84
C GLY A 61 1.27 5.39 -10.50
N ASP A 62 0.26 4.56 -10.25
CA ASP A 62 -1.06 4.99 -9.81
C ASP A 62 -1.29 4.68 -8.34
N GLN A 63 -2.35 5.25 -7.79
CA GLN A 63 -2.83 4.95 -6.44
C GLN A 63 -3.06 3.44 -6.28
N THR A 64 -2.70 2.88 -5.14
CA THR A 64 -2.97 1.48 -4.82
C THR A 64 -4.47 1.20 -4.67
N GLY A 65 -4.85 -0.06 -4.72
CA GLY A 65 -6.25 -0.50 -4.57
C GLY A 65 -6.79 -0.50 -3.15
N GLY A 66 -5.93 -0.37 -2.13
CA GLY A 66 -6.37 -0.33 -0.74
C GLY A 66 -6.64 -1.69 -0.11
N GLY A 67 -7.74 -1.81 0.63
CA GLY A 67 -8.23 -3.07 1.22
C GLY A 67 -7.39 -3.62 2.37
N ALA A 68 -6.80 -2.75 3.17
CA ALA A 68 -5.85 -3.11 4.24
C ALA A 68 -6.54 -3.22 5.62
N GLY A 69 -7.62 -3.97 5.74
CA GLY A 69 -8.45 -3.94 6.93
C GLY A 69 -8.80 -5.30 7.55
N LEU A 70 -7.99 -6.34 7.42
CA LEU A 70 -8.26 -7.69 7.94
C LEU A 70 -9.72 -8.10 7.71
N PRO A 71 -10.04 -8.77 6.61
CA PRO A 71 -11.42 -8.98 6.20
C PRO A 71 -12.18 -9.86 7.20
N PHE A 72 -13.37 -9.41 7.55
CA PHE A 72 -14.37 -10.17 8.27
C PHE A 72 -15.36 -10.79 7.30
N THR A 73 -15.71 -12.04 7.53
CA THR A 73 -16.68 -12.77 6.72
C THR A 73 -17.88 -13.17 7.59
N SER A 74 -19.10 -12.92 7.10
CA SER A 74 -20.34 -13.32 7.75
C SER A 74 -21.28 -13.97 6.76
N THR A 75 -22.04 -14.97 7.22
CA THR A 75 -23.07 -15.62 6.40
C THR A 75 -24.44 -15.07 6.75
N LEU A 76 -25.19 -14.66 5.75
CA LEU A 76 -26.55 -14.19 5.87
C LEU A 76 -27.53 -15.38 6.03
N PRO A 77 -28.76 -15.18 6.57
CA PRO A 77 -29.74 -16.26 6.75
C PRO A 77 -30.12 -17.03 5.49
N ASN A 78 -29.99 -16.40 4.32
CA ASN A 78 -30.23 -17.01 3.00
C ASN A 78 -29.03 -17.81 2.46
N GLY A 79 -27.94 -17.95 3.24
CA GLY A 79 -26.73 -18.66 2.85
C GLY A 79 -25.69 -17.83 2.07
N TRP A 80 -25.96 -16.57 1.78
CA TRP A 80 -24.97 -15.71 1.13
C TRP A 80 -23.87 -15.31 2.09
N THR A 81 -22.68 -15.14 1.56
CA THR A 81 -21.51 -14.68 2.31
C THR A 81 -21.22 -13.21 1.98
N VAL A 82 -21.08 -12.39 3.00
CA VAL A 82 -20.58 -11.02 2.89
C VAL A 82 -19.19 -10.92 3.49
N ARG A 83 -18.33 -10.11 2.87
CA ARG A 83 -16.96 -9.90 3.32
C ARG A 83 -16.64 -8.41 3.25
N PHE A 84 -16.06 -7.88 4.32
CA PHE A 84 -15.69 -6.47 4.42
C PHE A 84 -14.51 -6.29 5.37
N SER A 85 -13.79 -5.17 5.26
CA SER A 85 -12.71 -4.80 6.16
C SER A 85 -13.25 -4.53 7.56
N ALA A 86 -12.57 -5.06 8.58
CA ALA A 86 -13.01 -4.99 9.98
C ALA A 86 -12.05 -4.20 10.89
N CYS A 87 -10.82 -3.96 10.44
CA CYS A 87 -9.77 -3.33 11.25
C CYS A 87 -9.20 -2.12 10.51
N PRO A 88 -9.52 -0.88 10.91
CA PRO A 88 -8.93 0.31 10.29
C PRO A 88 -7.40 0.30 10.37
N SER A 89 -6.72 0.49 9.24
CA SER A 89 -5.28 0.62 9.14
C SER A 89 -4.90 2.03 8.67
N TYR A 90 -3.79 2.55 9.21
CA TYR A 90 -3.37 3.92 8.98
C TYR A 90 -1.90 3.98 8.57
N ASP A 91 -1.54 4.99 7.78
CA ASP A 91 -0.16 5.32 7.49
C ASP A 91 0.51 6.05 8.68
N ARG A 92 1.80 6.36 8.55
CA ARG A 92 2.58 7.09 9.56
C ARG A 92 2.03 8.50 9.86
N ASN A 93 1.26 9.08 8.97
CA ASN A 93 0.67 10.42 9.10
C ASN A 93 -0.75 10.36 9.68
N GLY A 94 -1.28 9.15 9.95
CA GLY A 94 -2.62 8.93 10.48
C GLY A 94 -3.72 8.89 9.42
N ASN A 95 -3.39 8.86 8.13
CA ASN A 95 -4.36 8.70 7.05
C ASN A 95 -4.78 7.24 6.93
N GLN A 96 -6.09 6.99 6.83
CA GLN A 96 -6.62 5.66 6.58
C GLN A 96 -6.24 5.19 5.17
N ILE A 97 -5.75 3.95 5.04
CA ILE A 97 -5.24 3.40 3.78
C ILE A 97 -6.21 2.41 3.10
N GLU A 98 -7.43 2.28 3.61
CA GLU A 98 -8.46 1.39 3.05
C GLU A 98 -8.77 1.69 1.58
N PHE A 99 -8.76 2.95 1.21
CA PHE A 99 -9.06 3.41 -0.16
C PHE A 99 -7.82 3.59 -1.04
N GLY A 100 -6.68 3.08 -0.58
CA GLY A 100 -5.42 3.12 -1.31
C GLY A 100 -4.48 4.23 -0.85
N ILE A 101 -3.25 4.14 -1.35
CA ILE A 101 -2.14 5.04 -1.05
C ILE A 101 -1.71 5.70 -2.35
N ALA A 102 -1.68 7.03 -2.36
CA ALA A 102 -1.19 7.78 -3.51
C ALA A 102 0.33 7.59 -3.69
N PRO A 103 0.82 7.44 -4.93
CA PRO A 103 2.26 7.37 -5.20
C PRO A 103 2.93 8.74 -4.98
N ASP A 104 4.26 8.73 -4.84
CA ASP A 104 5.05 9.98 -4.82
C ASP A 104 5.12 10.62 -6.20
N TYR A 105 5.12 9.80 -7.24
CA TYR A 105 5.08 10.23 -8.65
C TYR A 105 3.95 9.51 -9.38
N SER A 106 2.93 10.26 -9.78
CA SER A 106 1.84 9.74 -10.60
C SER A 106 2.29 9.63 -12.05
N VAL A 107 2.42 8.40 -12.53
CA VAL A 107 2.90 8.07 -13.89
C VAL A 107 1.98 7.00 -14.46
N GLY A 108 1.44 7.25 -15.66
CA GLY A 108 0.64 6.27 -16.42
C GLY A 108 1.40 5.75 -17.64
N GLN A 109 0.99 4.59 -18.13
CA GLN A 109 1.48 4.07 -19.42
C GLN A 109 1.11 5.04 -20.54
N THR A 110 2.07 5.45 -21.36
CA THR A 110 1.81 6.28 -22.53
C THR A 110 1.53 5.42 -23.78
N ASP A 111 0.71 5.93 -24.69
CA ASP A 111 0.42 5.24 -25.95
C ASP A 111 1.69 5.05 -26.79
N GLU A 112 2.61 6.01 -26.76
CA GLU A 112 3.88 5.95 -27.47
C GLU A 112 4.77 4.81 -26.96
N ASP A 113 4.91 4.67 -25.64
CA ASP A 113 5.72 3.61 -25.05
C ASP A 113 5.03 2.25 -25.25
N PHE A 114 3.71 2.19 -25.09
CA PHE A 114 2.94 0.98 -25.33
C PHE A 114 3.13 0.47 -26.79
N ALA A 115 3.02 1.35 -27.77
CA ALA A 115 3.22 1.02 -29.17
C ALA A 115 4.65 0.53 -29.49
N ARG A 116 5.63 0.92 -28.66
CA ARG A 116 7.04 0.49 -28.76
C ARG A 116 7.37 -0.71 -27.89
N GLY A 117 6.39 -1.30 -27.19
CA GLY A 117 6.60 -2.41 -26.26
C GLY A 117 7.41 -2.02 -25.04
N ARG A 118 7.36 -0.75 -24.60
CA ARG A 118 8.05 -0.24 -23.42
C ARG A 118 7.06 0.00 -22.29
N ASP A 119 7.52 -0.21 -21.06
CA ASP A 119 6.79 0.14 -19.85
C ASP A 119 7.23 1.52 -19.37
N THR A 120 6.32 2.51 -19.46
CA THR A 120 6.60 3.90 -19.08
C THR A 120 6.99 4.02 -17.60
N LEU A 121 6.39 3.21 -16.71
CA LEU A 121 6.69 3.25 -15.28
C LEU A 121 8.12 2.78 -15.01
N ILE A 122 8.54 1.69 -15.68
CA ILE A 122 9.91 1.17 -15.57
C ILE A 122 10.92 2.19 -16.11
N GLU A 123 10.65 2.78 -17.28
CA GLU A 123 11.56 3.79 -17.86
C GLU A 123 11.67 5.03 -16.97
N PHE A 124 10.56 5.50 -16.39
CA PHE A 124 10.56 6.60 -15.43
C PHE A 124 11.37 6.24 -14.16
N ALA A 125 11.13 5.05 -13.61
CA ALA A 125 11.85 4.58 -12.41
C ALA A 125 13.35 4.47 -12.64
N ARG A 126 13.79 3.97 -13.80
CA ARG A 126 15.22 3.88 -14.18
C ARG A 126 15.87 5.26 -14.27
N LYS A 127 15.17 6.23 -14.85
CA LYS A 127 15.65 7.63 -14.92
C LYS A 127 15.75 8.24 -13.52
N LEU A 128 14.71 8.09 -12.71
CA LEU A 128 14.69 8.57 -11.34
C LEU A 128 15.85 8.00 -10.52
N LEU A 129 16.11 6.70 -10.61
CA LEU A 129 17.20 6.05 -9.90
C LEU A 129 18.58 6.51 -10.39
N ALA A 130 18.74 6.80 -11.68
CA ALA A 130 20.01 7.31 -12.24
C ALA A 130 20.34 8.74 -11.77
N GLU A 131 19.30 9.56 -11.53
CA GLU A 131 19.41 10.95 -11.06
C GLU A 131 19.48 11.04 -9.53
N TRP A 132 19.13 9.97 -8.81
CA TRP A 132 19.09 9.94 -7.34
C TRP A 132 20.51 9.81 -6.75
N LYS A 133 20.99 10.91 -6.21
CA LYS A 133 22.32 11.02 -5.57
C LYS A 133 22.23 10.90 -4.05
#